data_cbd24ca408c1e215e057be89cc06a25a
#
_entry.id   cbd24ca408c1e215e057be89cc06a25a
#
_cell.length_a   1.000
_cell.length_b   1.000
_cell.length_c   1.000
_cell.angle_alpha   90.00
_cell.angle_beta   90.00
_cell.angle_gamma   90.00
#
_symmetry.space_group_name_H-M   'P 1'
#
loop_
_entity.id
_entity.type
_entity.pdbx_description
1 polymer ?
#
loop_
_entity_poly.entity_id
_entity_poly.type
_entity_poly.pdbx_seq_one_letter_code
_entity_poly.pdbx_strand_id
1 'polypeptide(L)'
;MGLKENIWLWGQVPNSHHEEANNLYNLPGVNKMTPAEALDYFGIQNSCMIVMENKPAPPFDAWADALKGAKKVAWSILGSGGSERNNNGGSDIDEVLKLVEKYDNIVAGVADDFMRPERMAVYTPEVVAGFRDTLHNKAARKLDFWTVIYEHEINDNAKPYLDVFDVVSMWTWCAKNLKDLDENYNKLKKYLKDQPVMAGCYMWDYGDHRPMTMENMKMQLDKYGNWYEQGKIDGMILCSNCIADLGLDTVEYTKEWISKL
;
A
#
# COMPACT_ATOMS: atom_id res chain seq x y z
N MET A 1 -3.07 4.23 21.02
CA MET A 1 -3.43 4.91 19.75
C MET A 1 -4.65 4.21 19.18
N GLY A 2 -5.63 4.96 18.66
CA GLY A 2 -6.80 4.39 18.01
C GLY A 2 -6.50 3.93 16.58
N LEU A 3 -7.43 3.20 15.96
CA LEU A 3 -7.28 2.74 14.56
C LEU A 3 -7.06 3.93 13.61
N LYS A 4 -7.79 5.04 13.79
CA LYS A 4 -7.69 6.23 12.93
C LYS A 4 -6.26 6.73 12.73
N GLU A 5 -5.44 6.68 13.78
CA GLU A 5 -4.04 7.13 13.76
C GLU A 5 -3.12 6.15 13.01
N ASN A 6 -3.61 4.94 12.73
CA ASN A 6 -2.92 3.87 12.01
C ASN A 6 -3.59 3.54 10.66
N ILE A 7 -4.44 4.46 10.16
CA ILE A 7 -4.93 4.42 8.79
C ILE A 7 -3.94 5.15 7.89
N TRP A 8 -3.64 4.51 6.76
CA TRP A 8 -2.75 5.02 5.73
C TRP A 8 -3.49 5.16 4.41
N LEU A 9 -3.05 6.08 3.58
CA LEU A 9 -3.48 6.19 2.19
C LEU A 9 -2.48 5.47 1.29
N TRP A 10 -2.94 4.69 0.34
CA TRP A 10 -2.15 4.24 -0.80
C TRP A 10 -2.10 5.36 -1.82
N GLY A 11 -1.14 6.27 -1.65
CA GLY A 11 -1.00 7.49 -2.45
C GLY A 11 -0.27 7.21 -3.75
N GLN A 12 -0.78 7.74 -4.84
CA GLN A 12 -0.22 7.63 -6.19
C GLN A 12 -0.35 8.96 -6.93
N VAL A 13 0.34 9.11 -8.05
CA VAL A 13 0.12 10.26 -8.94
C VAL A 13 -1.36 10.30 -9.35
N PRO A 14 -2.03 11.45 -9.28
CA PRO A 14 -3.42 11.56 -9.73
C PRO A 14 -3.62 10.95 -11.10
N ASN A 15 -4.76 10.31 -11.31
CA ASN A 15 -5.17 9.69 -12.57
C ASN A 15 -4.37 8.41 -12.96
N SER A 16 -3.46 7.91 -12.12
CA SER A 16 -2.65 6.73 -12.44
C SER A 16 -3.49 5.50 -12.80
N HIS A 17 -4.64 5.29 -12.16
CA HIS A 17 -5.51 4.16 -12.46
C HIS A 17 -6.27 4.31 -13.80
N HIS A 18 -6.44 5.54 -14.30
CA HIS A 18 -7.10 5.81 -15.59
C HIS A 18 -6.08 5.83 -16.73
N GLU A 19 -5.10 6.74 -16.65
CA GLU A 19 -4.14 6.94 -17.74
C GLU A 19 -3.07 5.86 -17.78
N GLU A 20 -2.35 5.65 -16.68
CA GLU A 20 -1.19 4.76 -16.67
C GLU A 20 -1.59 3.29 -16.84
N ALA A 21 -2.69 2.89 -16.20
CA ALA A 21 -3.27 1.57 -16.39
C ALA A 21 -4.21 1.46 -17.61
N ASN A 22 -4.27 2.49 -18.46
CA ASN A 22 -5.17 2.56 -19.62
C ASN A 22 -6.63 2.23 -19.26
N ASN A 23 -7.08 2.72 -18.11
CA ASN A 23 -8.36 2.43 -17.47
C ASN A 23 -8.71 0.92 -17.42
N LEU A 24 -7.72 0.09 -17.19
CA LEU A 24 -7.89 -1.36 -17.08
C LEU A 24 -8.98 -1.74 -16.07
N TYR A 25 -9.11 -0.96 -15.00
CA TYR A 25 -10.04 -1.22 -13.90
C TYR A 25 -11.46 -0.71 -14.16
N ASN A 26 -11.75 -0.16 -15.35
CA ASN A 26 -13.07 0.34 -15.74
C ASN A 26 -13.64 1.38 -14.75
N LEU A 27 -12.79 2.27 -14.25
CA LEU A 27 -13.18 3.32 -13.32
C LEU A 27 -14.00 4.41 -14.01
N PRO A 28 -15.02 4.98 -13.35
CA PRO A 28 -15.78 6.10 -13.90
C PRO A 28 -15.01 7.42 -13.76
N GLY A 29 -15.37 8.40 -14.59
CA GLY A 29 -14.91 9.77 -14.44
C GLY A 29 -13.42 9.98 -14.71
N VAL A 30 -12.84 10.97 -14.03
CA VAL A 30 -11.42 11.34 -14.09
C VAL A 30 -10.97 11.76 -12.70
N ASN A 31 -9.93 11.15 -12.19
CA ASN A 31 -9.36 11.50 -10.89
C ASN A 31 -8.37 12.68 -11.03
N LYS A 32 -8.43 13.59 -10.07
CA LYS A 32 -7.51 14.74 -9.95
C LYS A 32 -6.93 14.89 -8.54
N MET A 33 -7.51 14.21 -7.56
CA MET A 33 -7.13 14.35 -6.16
C MET A 33 -5.72 13.85 -5.92
N THR A 34 -4.88 14.72 -5.40
CA THR A 34 -3.52 14.37 -4.96
C THR A 34 -3.54 13.56 -3.67
N PRO A 35 -2.44 12.84 -3.33
CA PRO A 35 -2.35 12.16 -2.05
C PRO A 35 -2.52 13.10 -0.84
N ALA A 36 -1.98 14.32 -0.88
CA ALA A 36 -2.13 15.30 0.19
C ALA A 36 -3.59 15.73 0.39
N GLU A 37 -4.30 16.05 -0.70
CA GLU A 37 -5.73 16.38 -0.65
C GLU A 37 -6.58 15.20 -0.15
N ALA A 38 -6.21 13.97 -0.51
CA ALA A 38 -6.92 12.78 -0.04
C ALA A 38 -6.69 12.52 1.46
N LEU A 39 -5.52 12.84 2.02
CA LEU A 39 -5.30 12.81 3.47
C LEU A 39 -6.29 13.74 4.19
N ASP A 40 -6.43 14.97 3.71
CA ASP A 40 -7.38 15.94 4.27
C ASP A 40 -8.83 15.46 4.08
N TYR A 41 -9.15 14.93 2.89
CA TYR A 41 -10.48 14.44 2.56
C TYR A 41 -10.96 13.31 3.48
N PHE A 42 -10.11 12.33 3.78
CA PHE A 42 -10.42 11.23 4.70
C PHE A 42 -10.19 11.59 6.17
N GLY A 43 -9.53 12.69 6.48
CA GLY A 43 -9.14 13.09 7.84
C GLY A 43 -8.14 12.13 8.47
N ILE A 44 -7.19 11.63 7.68
CA ILE A 44 -6.08 10.75 8.10
C ILE A 44 -4.73 11.42 7.89
N GLN A 45 -3.66 10.87 8.46
CA GLN A 45 -2.38 11.58 8.55
C GLN A 45 -1.19 10.84 7.92
N ASN A 46 -1.36 9.57 7.53
CA ASN A 46 -0.26 8.76 7.01
C ASN A 46 -0.50 8.42 5.54
N SER A 47 0.55 8.42 4.74
CA SER A 47 0.48 8.07 3.33
C SER A 47 1.60 7.12 2.94
N CYS A 48 1.30 6.20 2.04
CA CYS A 48 2.31 5.67 1.14
C CYS A 48 2.45 6.66 -0.04
N MET A 49 3.61 6.68 -0.69
CA MET A 49 3.78 7.28 -2.01
C MET A 49 4.32 6.20 -2.95
N ILE A 50 3.43 5.70 -3.78
CA ILE A 50 3.67 4.51 -4.59
C ILE A 50 3.95 4.88 -6.05
N VAL A 51 4.98 4.26 -6.58
CA VAL A 51 5.29 4.34 -8.01
C VAL A 51 4.39 3.35 -8.76
N MET A 52 3.53 3.87 -9.62
CA MET A 52 2.69 3.08 -10.51
C MET A 52 3.06 3.41 -11.96
N GLU A 53 3.29 2.39 -12.79
CA GLU A 53 3.63 2.54 -14.22
C GLU A 53 4.76 3.57 -14.46
N ASN A 54 5.84 3.46 -13.64
CA ASN A 54 6.99 4.38 -13.62
C ASN A 54 6.70 5.80 -13.11
N LYS A 55 5.51 6.12 -12.60
CA LYS A 55 5.16 7.44 -12.04
C LYS A 55 4.90 7.40 -10.54
N PRO A 56 5.42 8.38 -9.77
CA PRO A 56 6.29 9.44 -10.25
C PRO A 56 7.65 8.92 -10.69
N ALA A 57 8.27 9.65 -11.62
CA ALA A 57 9.69 9.46 -11.95
C ALA A 57 10.57 10.31 -11.02
N PRO A 58 11.80 9.86 -10.72
CA PRO A 58 12.76 10.69 -9.98
C PRO A 58 13.13 11.96 -10.79
N PRO A 59 13.53 13.05 -10.10
CA PRO A 59 13.66 13.18 -8.65
C PRO A 59 12.29 13.33 -7.97
N PHE A 60 12.17 12.80 -6.74
CA PHE A 60 10.88 12.75 -6.02
C PHE A 60 10.60 13.96 -5.14
N ASP A 61 11.49 14.96 -5.11
CA ASP A 61 11.43 16.11 -4.19
C ASP A 61 10.08 16.85 -4.22
N ALA A 62 9.49 17.06 -5.38
CA ALA A 62 8.20 17.77 -5.49
C ALA A 62 7.06 17.01 -4.80
N TRP A 63 7.06 15.68 -4.86
CA TRP A 63 6.06 14.84 -4.20
C TRP A 63 6.31 14.75 -2.71
N ALA A 64 7.57 14.70 -2.29
CA ALA A 64 7.93 14.73 -0.88
C ALA A 64 7.57 16.08 -0.24
N ASP A 65 7.80 17.20 -0.93
CA ASP A 65 7.34 18.52 -0.51
C ASP A 65 5.82 18.59 -0.35
N ALA A 66 5.06 18.01 -1.28
CA ALA A 66 3.59 17.95 -1.20
C ALA A 66 3.11 17.13 0.01
N LEU A 67 3.86 16.10 0.43
CA LEU A 67 3.53 15.23 1.56
C LEU A 67 4.24 15.62 2.87
N LYS A 68 4.96 16.75 2.94
CA LYS A 68 5.66 17.17 4.17
C LYS A 68 4.74 17.41 5.38
N GLY A 69 3.44 17.68 5.13
CA GLY A 69 2.42 17.81 6.16
C GLY A 69 1.88 16.47 6.70
N ALA A 70 2.16 15.36 6.03
CA ALA A 70 1.79 14.04 6.51
C ALA A 70 2.63 13.68 7.75
N LYS A 71 2.02 12.95 8.68
CA LYS A 71 2.70 12.50 9.91
C LYS A 71 3.74 11.43 9.63
N LYS A 72 3.43 10.49 8.73
CA LYS A 72 4.33 9.43 8.27
C LYS A 72 4.13 9.16 6.79
N VAL A 73 5.22 8.90 6.09
CA VAL A 73 5.20 8.51 4.68
C VAL A 73 6.02 7.24 4.48
N ALA A 74 5.44 6.25 3.81
CA ALA A 74 6.14 5.07 3.31
C ALA A 74 6.35 5.22 1.80
N TRP A 75 7.60 5.15 1.33
CA TRP A 75 7.94 5.49 -0.06
C TRP A 75 8.29 4.25 -0.88
N SER A 76 7.74 4.15 -2.08
CA SER A 76 8.04 3.05 -2.99
C SER A 76 9.52 3.02 -3.38
N ILE A 77 10.19 1.90 -3.12
CA ILE A 77 11.54 1.62 -3.65
C ILE A 77 11.49 0.61 -4.80
N LEU A 78 10.42 -0.20 -4.83
CA LEU A 78 10.01 -1.01 -5.95
C LEU A 78 8.54 -0.69 -6.21
N GLY A 79 8.23 -0.17 -7.39
CA GLY A 79 6.89 0.24 -7.78
C GLY A 79 5.98 -0.93 -8.17
N SER A 80 4.80 -0.64 -8.71
CA SER A 80 3.84 -1.63 -9.22
C SER A 80 4.46 -2.57 -10.26
N GLY A 81 3.78 -3.66 -10.56
CA GLY A 81 4.21 -4.63 -11.56
C GLY A 81 4.46 -4.04 -12.96
N GLY A 82 3.79 -2.93 -13.31
CA GLY A 82 4.00 -2.19 -14.55
C GLY A 82 5.18 -1.20 -14.53
N SER A 83 5.87 -1.04 -13.39
CA SER A 83 7.01 -0.12 -13.27
C SER A 83 8.28 -0.74 -13.84
N GLU A 84 8.49 -0.61 -15.15
CA GLU A 84 9.58 -1.26 -15.91
C GLU A 84 10.96 -1.00 -15.33
N ARG A 85 11.24 0.23 -14.83
CA ARG A 85 12.55 0.57 -14.24
C ARG A 85 12.86 -0.25 -12.98
N ASN A 86 11.85 -0.81 -12.34
CA ASN A 86 11.97 -1.65 -11.15
C ASN A 86 11.82 -3.15 -11.45
N ASN A 87 11.68 -3.58 -12.71
CA ASN A 87 11.43 -4.98 -13.05
C ASN A 87 12.70 -5.74 -13.49
N ASN A 88 13.80 -5.02 -13.76
CA ASN A 88 15.03 -5.61 -14.29
C ASN A 88 16.21 -5.46 -13.32
N GLY A 89 15.99 -5.60 -12.01
CA GLY A 89 17.01 -5.48 -10.98
C GLY A 89 17.26 -4.05 -10.50
N GLY A 90 16.57 -3.05 -11.06
CA GLY A 90 16.64 -1.65 -10.61
C GLY A 90 15.73 -1.37 -9.41
N SER A 91 16.04 -0.35 -8.63
CA SER A 91 15.20 0.15 -7.54
C SER A 91 15.33 1.65 -7.41
N ASP A 92 14.35 2.27 -6.78
CA ASP A 92 14.39 3.71 -6.47
C ASP A 92 14.99 3.98 -5.06
N ILE A 93 15.66 3.00 -4.45
CA ILE A 93 16.17 3.09 -3.07
C ILE A 93 17.11 4.28 -2.87
N ASP A 94 18.04 4.53 -3.80
CA ASP A 94 18.98 5.63 -3.67
C ASP A 94 18.30 7.01 -3.71
N GLU A 95 17.22 7.15 -4.46
CA GLU A 95 16.42 8.37 -4.48
C GLU A 95 15.64 8.55 -3.16
N VAL A 96 15.11 7.46 -2.61
CA VAL A 96 14.45 7.49 -1.30
C VAL A 96 15.44 7.86 -0.19
N LEU A 97 16.67 7.34 -0.22
CA LEU A 97 17.70 7.72 0.75
C LEU A 97 17.99 9.23 0.74
N LYS A 98 18.05 9.86 -0.44
CA LYS A 98 18.20 11.31 -0.57
C LYS A 98 17.04 12.10 0.04
N LEU A 99 15.80 11.59 -0.12
CA LEU A 99 14.64 12.21 0.51
C LEU A 99 14.70 12.12 2.03
N VAL A 100 15.13 10.99 2.57
CA VAL A 100 15.21 10.76 4.02
C VAL A 100 16.17 11.74 4.70
N GLU A 101 17.18 12.25 4.01
CA GLU A 101 18.07 13.30 4.51
C GLU A 101 17.34 14.66 4.71
N LYS A 102 16.25 14.89 3.97
CA LYS A 102 15.52 16.17 3.93
C LYS A 102 14.18 16.13 4.66
N TYR A 103 13.53 14.97 4.70
CA TYR A 103 12.15 14.81 5.18
C TYR A 103 12.07 13.77 6.31
N ASP A 104 11.87 14.24 7.54
CA ASP A 104 11.86 13.39 8.74
C ASP A 104 10.63 12.47 8.83
N ASN A 105 9.58 12.78 8.09
CA ASN A 105 8.33 12.01 8.09
C ASN A 105 8.37 10.76 7.19
N ILE A 106 9.43 10.54 6.40
CA ILE A 106 9.60 9.29 5.63
C ILE A 106 10.13 8.22 6.58
N VAL A 107 9.36 7.15 6.77
CA VAL A 107 9.59 6.12 7.80
C VAL A 107 9.80 4.71 7.25
N ALA A 108 9.50 4.48 5.97
CA ALA A 108 9.60 3.16 5.38
C ALA A 108 9.88 3.20 3.87
N GLY A 109 10.52 2.15 3.36
CA GLY A 109 10.54 1.78 1.96
C GLY A 109 9.47 0.74 1.65
N VAL A 110 8.84 0.78 0.47
CA VAL A 110 7.77 -0.14 0.04
C VAL A 110 8.18 -0.90 -1.21
N ALA A 111 7.97 -2.23 -1.19
CA ALA A 111 7.99 -3.09 -2.36
C ALA A 111 6.55 -3.45 -2.74
N ASP A 112 6.04 -2.81 -3.80
CA ASP A 112 4.69 -3.02 -4.32
C ASP A 112 4.66 -4.19 -5.31
N ASP A 113 3.54 -4.94 -5.37
CA ASP A 113 3.34 -6.09 -6.27
C ASP A 113 4.53 -7.07 -6.28
N PHE A 114 5.17 -7.27 -5.13
CA PHE A 114 6.48 -7.93 -5.08
C PHE A 114 6.39 -9.45 -5.27
N MET A 115 5.35 -10.11 -4.77
CA MET A 115 5.27 -11.57 -4.72
C MET A 115 4.95 -12.23 -6.08
N ARG A 116 5.02 -11.48 -7.17
CA ARG A 116 4.86 -12.01 -8.52
C ARG A 116 6.06 -12.90 -8.92
N PRO A 117 5.82 -14.05 -9.59
CA PRO A 117 6.88 -14.96 -9.97
C PRO A 117 8.01 -14.29 -10.79
N GLU A 118 7.67 -13.35 -11.67
CA GLU A 118 8.61 -12.62 -12.51
C GLU A 118 9.56 -11.76 -11.67
N ARG A 119 9.04 -11.10 -10.62
CA ARG A 119 9.85 -10.31 -9.69
C ARG A 119 10.71 -11.18 -8.79
N MET A 120 10.14 -12.24 -8.23
CA MET A 120 10.89 -13.18 -7.39
C MET A 120 12.03 -13.87 -8.17
N ALA A 121 11.90 -14.03 -9.49
CA ALA A 121 12.98 -14.55 -10.35
C ALA A 121 14.16 -13.57 -10.51
N VAL A 122 13.90 -12.26 -10.40
CA VAL A 122 14.92 -11.19 -10.53
C VAL A 122 15.50 -10.81 -9.16
N TYR A 123 14.66 -10.66 -8.15
CA TYR A 123 15.04 -10.23 -6.81
C TYR A 123 15.02 -11.44 -5.88
N THR A 124 16.15 -12.13 -5.74
CA THR A 124 16.27 -13.24 -4.78
C THR A 124 16.11 -12.74 -3.33
N PRO A 125 15.83 -13.64 -2.36
CA PRO A 125 15.74 -13.23 -0.95
C PRO A 125 16.99 -12.48 -0.46
N GLU A 126 18.18 -12.81 -0.97
CA GLU A 126 19.44 -12.13 -0.62
C GLU A 126 19.49 -10.71 -1.16
N VAL A 127 18.99 -10.47 -2.38
CA VAL A 127 18.90 -9.12 -2.97
C VAL A 127 17.92 -8.28 -2.15
N VAL A 128 16.75 -8.83 -1.79
CA VAL A 128 15.75 -8.16 -0.97
C VAL A 128 16.28 -7.87 0.43
N ALA A 129 17.04 -8.80 1.03
CA ALA A 129 17.73 -8.58 2.29
C ALA A 129 18.76 -7.43 2.20
N GLY A 130 19.43 -7.29 1.05
CA GLY A 130 20.32 -6.15 0.78
C GLY A 130 19.59 -4.79 0.75
N PHE A 131 18.36 -4.72 0.23
CA PHE A 131 17.53 -3.53 0.33
C PHE A 131 17.16 -3.21 1.78
N ARG A 132 16.71 -4.21 2.54
CA ARG A 132 16.42 -4.04 3.97
C ARG A 132 17.64 -3.54 4.74
N ASP A 133 18.81 -4.15 4.52
CA ASP A 133 20.06 -3.73 5.18
C ASP A 133 20.39 -2.28 4.84
N THR A 134 20.19 -1.87 3.59
CA THR A 134 20.40 -0.48 3.15
C THR A 134 19.42 0.47 3.86
N LEU A 135 18.13 0.16 3.93
CA LEU A 135 17.13 0.95 4.63
C LEU A 135 17.39 1.03 6.15
N HIS A 136 17.89 -0.04 6.75
CA HIS A 136 18.17 -0.08 8.19
C HIS A 136 19.46 0.64 8.57
N ASN A 137 20.52 0.55 7.76
CA ASN A 137 21.89 0.88 8.19
C ASN A 137 22.55 1.98 7.37
N LYS A 138 22.05 2.31 6.15
CA LYS A 138 22.66 3.35 5.30
C LYS A 138 21.79 4.60 5.18
N ALA A 139 20.51 4.54 5.51
CA ALA A 139 19.66 5.71 5.57
C ALA A 139 20.06 6.62 6.73
N ALA A 140 19.78 7.92 6.64
CA ALA A 140 20.02 8.89 7.69
C ALA A 140 19.36 8.53 9.05
N ARG A 141 18.35 7.67 9.02
CA ARG A 141 17.74 6.96 10.15
C ARG A 141 17.20 5.63 9.68
N LYS A 142 16.98 4.69 10.60
CA LYS A 142 16.39 3.39 10.27
C LYS A 142 14.99 3.57 9.66
N LEU A 143 14.76 2.95 8.50
CA LEU A 143 13.48 2.85 7.84
C LEU A 143 13.00 1.41 7.84
N ASP A 144 11.70 1.18 8.05
CA ASP A 144 11.10 -0.14 7.89
C ASP A 144 11.01 -0.51 6.40
N PHE A 145 10.98 -1.80 6.11
CA PHE A 145 10.78 -2.32 4.76
C PHE A 145 9.44 -3.04 4.66
N TRP A 146 8.52 -2.49 3.87
CA TRP A 146 7.15 -2.98 3.72
C TRP A 146 6.96 -3.74 2.40
N THR A 147 6.03 -4.69 2.40
CA THR A 147 5.60 -5.38 1.18
C THR A 147 4.09 -5.54 1.11
N VAL A 148 3.61 -5.74 -0.13
CA VAL A 148 2.25 -6.16 -0.46
C VAL A 148 2.21 -7.66 -0.62
N ILE A 149 1.14 -8.31 -0.16
CA ILE A 149 0.81 -9.68 -0.50
C ILE A 149 -0.69 -9.81 -0.72
N TYR A 150 -1.07 -10.47 -1.80
CA TYR A 150 -2.46 -10.80 -2.10
C TYR A 150 -2.83 -12.17 -1.56
N GLU A 151 -4.13 -12.39 -1.30
CA GLU A 151 -4.63 -13.66 -0.75
C GLU A 151 -4.20 -14.89 -1.55
N HIS A 152 -4.10 -14.76 -2.87
CA HIS A 152 -3.70 -15.85 -3.77
C HIS A 152 -2.17 -16.09 -3.82
N GLU A 153 -1.37 -15.15 -3.35
CA GLU A 153 0.10 -15.25 -3.28
C GLU A 153 0.60 -15.88 -1.98
N ILE A 154 -0.26 -16.10 -1.00
CA ILE A 154 0.12 -16.69 0.28
C ILE A 154 0.42 -18.18 0.10
N ASN A 155 1.70 -18.52 -0.05
CA ASN A 155 2.19 -19.88 -0.28
C ASN A 155 3.66 -20.02 0.15
N ASP A 156 4.21 -21.23 0.04
CA ASP A 156 5.57 -21.55 0.49
C ASP A 156 6.65 -20.76 -0.25
N ASN A 157 6.42 -20.35 -1.50
CA ASN A 157 7.38 -19.56 -2.26
C ASN A 157 7.53 -18.13 -1.72
N ALA A 158 6.49 -17.58 -1.11
CA ALA A 158 6.54 -16.25 -0.49
C ALA A 158 7.34 -16.25 0.83
N LYS A 159 7.42 -17.39 1.53
CA LYS A 159 8.02 -17.49 2.88
C LYS A 159 9.43 -16.92 2.99
N PRO A 160 10.41 -17.25 2.12
CA PRO A 160 11.76 -16.72 2.23
C PRO A 160 11.82 -15.19 2.12
N TYR A 161 10.90 -14.61 1.35
CA TYR A 161 10.78 -13.15 1.19
C TYR A 161 10.08 -12.50 2.36
N LEU A 162 8.98 -13.09 2.85
CA LEU A 162 8.26 -12.58 4.02
C LEU A 162 9.15 -12.49 5.25
N ASP A 163 10.14 -13.38 5.38
CA ASP A 163 11.12 -13.35 6.47
C ASP A 163 12.05 -12.12 6.44
N VAL A 164 12.11 -11.42 5.31
CA VAL A 164 12.96 -10.24 5.11
C VAL A 164 12.21 -8.95 5.44
N PHE A 165 10.93 -8.85 5.13
CA PHE A 165 10.16 -7.62 5.33
C PHE A 165 9.85 -7.35 6.81
N ASP A 166 9.85 -6.07 7.18
CA ASP A 166 9.51 -5.64 8.54
C ASP A 166 8.00 -5.53 8.75
N VAL A 167 7.25 -5.14 7.71
CA VAL A 167 5.79 -5.00 7.74
C VAL A 167 5.19 -5.63 6.48
N VAL A 168 4.07 -6.32 6.64
CA VAL A 168 3.35 -6.97 5.54
C VAL A 168 1.96 -6.38 5.42
N SER A 169 1.61 -5.86 4.24
CA SER A 169 0.24 -5.45 3.93
C SER A 169 -0.47 -6.55 3.14
N MET A 170 -1.58 -7.05 3.73
CA MET A 170 -2.41 -8.11 3.13
C MET A 170 -3.59 -7.50 2.39
N TRP A 171 -3.78 -7.88 1.13
CA TRP A 171 -4.82 -7.38 0.25
C TRP A 171 -5.70 -8.51 -0.29
N THR A 172 -6.98 -8.22 -0.49
CA THR A 172 -7.93 -9.12 -1.16
C THR A 172 -8.31 -8.54 -2.50
N TRP A 173 -7.80 -9.17 -3.58
CA TRP A 173 -7.89 -8.62 -4.94
C TRP A 173 -9.31 -8.53 -5.49
N CYS A 174 -10.09 -9.61 -5.34
CA CYS A 174 -11.49 -9.65 -5.77
C CYS A 174 -12.43 -9.50 -4.58
N ALA A 175 -13.42 -8.61 -4.67
CA ALA A 175 -14.37 -8.38 -3.57
C ALA A 175 -15.15 -9.64 -3.16
N LYS A 176 -15.40 -10.58 -4.07
CA LYS A 176 -16.03 -11.89 -3.76
C LYS A 176 -15.25 -12.76 -2.78
N ASN A 177 -13.93 -12.53 -2.65
CA ASN A 177 -13.04 -13.27 -1.74
C ASN A 177 -12.98 -12.63 -0.35
N LEU A 178 -13.60 -11.46 -0.12
CA LEU A 178 -13.67 -10.82 1.19
C LEU A 178 -14.38 -11.70 2.25
N LYS A 179 -15.25 -12.61 1.84
CA LYS A 179 -15.87 -13.61 2.73
C LYS A 179 -14.83 -14.52 3.41
N ASP A 180 -13.67 -14.70 2.80
CA ASP A 180 -12.60 -15.61 3.24
C ASP A 180 -11.49 -14.88 4.01
N LEU A 181 -11.71 -13.62 4.44
CA LEU A 181 -10.71 -12.78 5.12
C LEU A 181 -10.07 -13.47 6.35
N ASP A 182 -10.86 -14.08 7.23
CA ASP A 182 -10.32 -14.76 8.41
C ASP A 182 -9.45 -15.97 8.04
N GLU A 183 -9.84 -16.72 7.02
CA GLU A 183 -9.07 -17.87 6.53
C GLU A 183 -7.73 -17.40 5.93
N ASN A 184 -7.78 -16.39 5.06
CA ASN A 184 -6.61 -15.81 4.41
C ASN A 184 -5.65 -15.18 5.43
N TYR A 185 -6.16 -14.44 6.41
CA TYR A 185 -5.36 -13.91 7.51
C TYR A 185 -4.67 -15.03 8.31
N ASN A 186 -5.42 -16.06 8.71
CA ASN A 186 -4.87 -17.18 9.46
C ASN A 186 -3.84 -17.97 8.64
N LYS A 187 -4.02 -18.05 7.31
CA LYS A 187 -3.05 -18.63 6.38
C LYS A 187 -1.77 -17.80 6.36
N LEU A 188 -1.87 -16.46 6.19
CA LEU A 188 -0.72 -15.56 6.21
C LEU A 188 0.06 -15.66 7.52
N LYS A 189 -0.61 -15.67 8.67
CA LYS A 189 0.05 -15.76 10.00
C LYS A 189 0.93 -16.99 10.18
N LYS A 190 0.70 -18.07 9.43
CA LYS A 190 1.58 -19.27 9.46
C LYS A 190 2.95 -19.01 8.81
N TYR A 191 3.03 -18.02 7.92
CA TYR A 191 4.24 -17.64 7.20
C TYR A 191 5.00 -16.50 7.89
N LEU A 192 4.32 -15.75 8.75
CA LEU A 192 4.92 -14.63 9.49
C LEU A 192 5.51 -15.11 10.82
N LYS A 193 6.53 -14.38 11.30
CA LYS A 193 7.02 -14.46 12.68
C LYS A 193 6.18 -13.51 13.54
N ASP A 194 6.71 -12.32 13.82
CA ASP A 194 6.04 -11.29 14.62
C ASP A 194 5.83 -9.99 13.84
N GLN A 195 5.93 -10.05 12.51
CA GLN A 195 5.78 -8.84 11.68
C GLN A 195 4.38 -8.23 11.85
N PRO A 196 4.29 -6.91 12.01
CA PRO A 196 3.06 -6.16 11.90
C PRO A 196 2.33 -6.44 10.58
N VAL A 197 1.01 -6.54 10.66
CA VAL A 197 0.14 -6.74 9.50
C VAL A 197 -0.74 -5.53 9.29
N MET A 198 -0.69 -4.94 8.10
CA MET A 198 -1.60 -3.90 7.66
C MET A 198 -2.68 -4.51 6.77
N ALA A 199 -3.94 -4.16 6.99
CA ALA A 199 -5.03 -4.61 6.13
C ALA A 199 -5.22 -3.66 4.95
N GLY A 200 -5.04 -4.14 3.74
CA GLY A 200 -5.33 -3.39 2.52
C GLY A 200 -6.83 -3.30 2.27
N CYS A 201 -7.34 -2.09 2.13
CA CYS A 201 -8.76 -1.79 1.97
C CYS A 201 -9.03 -1.21 0.59
N TYR A 202 -9.58 -2.02 -0.30
CA TYR A 202 -10.09 -1.56 -1.58
C TYR A 202 -11.50 -0.98 -1.42
N MET A 203 -11.72 0.18 -2.05
CA MET A 203 -13.04 0.82 -2.16
C MET A 203 -13.67 0.62 -3.54
N TRP A 204 -12.99 -0.11 -4.41
CA TRP A 204 -13.37 -0.56 -5.75
C TRP A 204 -13.02 -2.04 -5.89
N ASP A 205 -13.79 -2.83 -6.62
CA ASP A 205 -13.46 -4.24 -6.92
C ASP A 205 -12.50 -4.29 -8.11
N TYR A 206 -11.20 -4.17 -7.82
CA TYR A 206 -10.14 -4.14 -8.84
C TYR A 206 -10.02 -5.49 -9.57
N GLY A 207 -10.29 -6.59 -8.90
CA GLY A 207 -10.18 -7.91 -9.51
C GLY A 207 -11.27 -8.21 -10.53
N ASP A 208 -12.49 -7.73 -10.29
CA ASP A 208 -13.62 -7.92 -11.22
C ASP A 208 -13.94 -6.63 -12.00
N HIS A 209 -13.10 -5.56 -11.90
CA HIS A 209 -13.16 -4.29 -12.64
C HIS A 209 -14.53 -3.60 -12.58
N ARG A 210 -15.12 -3.51 -11.38
CA ARG A 210 -16.47 -3.00 -11.16
C ARG A 210 -16.61 -2.30 -9.80
N PRO A 211 -17.72 -1.57 -9.57
CA PRO A 211 -18.02 -1.00 -8.27
C PRO A 211 -18.02 -2.07 -7.16
N MET A 212 -17.38 -1.77 -6.04
CA MET A 212 -17.53 -2.53 -4.80
C MET A 212 -18.97 -2.39 -4.29
N THR A 213 -19.60 -3.47 -3.87
CA THR A 213 -20.93 -3.39 -3.25
C THR A 213 -20.85 -2.77 -1.86
N MET A 214 -21.90 -2.04 -1.45
CA MET A 214 -21.96 -1.48 -0.09
C MET A 214 -21.96 -2.56 0.99
N GLU A 215 -22.49 -3.73 0.71
CA GLU A 215 -22.46 -4.88 1.63
C GLU A 215 -21.01 -5.33 1.88
N ASN A 216 -20.23 -5.53 0.82
CA ASN A 216 -18.82 -5.90 0.91
C ASN A 216 -17.99 -4.81 1.58
N MET A 217 -18.26 -3.53 1.26
CA MET A 217 -17.54 -2.40 1.87
C MET A 217 -17.76 -2.33 3.38
N LYS A 218 -19.01 -2.44 3.83
CA LYS A 218 -19.37 -2.47 5.25
C LYS A 218 -18.71 -3.64 5.96
N MET A 219 -18.88 -4.84 5.41
CA MET A 219 -18.28 -6.06 5.97
C MET A 219 -16.76 -5.96 6.10
N GLN A 220 -16.08 -5.41 5.07
CA GLN A 220 -14.63 -5.20 5.09
C GLN A 220 -14.19 -4.26 6.21
N LEU A 221 -14.83 -3.07 6.31
CA LEU A 221 -14.47 -2.07 7.33
C LEU A 221 -14.79 -2.55 8.75
N ASP A 222 -15.94 -3.18 8.97
CA ASP A 222 -16.31 -3.75 10.27
C ASP A 222 -15.33 -4.88 10.67
N LYS A 223 -14.93 -5.72 9.72
CA LYS A 223 -13.94 -6.77 9.95
C LYS A 223 -12.59 -6.18 10.37
N TYR A 224 -12.09 -5.17 9.66
CA TYR A 224 -10.80 -4.56 9.95
C TYR A 224 -10.81 -3.77 11.27
N GLY A 225 -11.91 -3.07 11.58
CA GLY A 225 -12.10 -2.45 12.89
C GLY A 225 -12.00 -3.47 14.03
N ASN A 226 -12.75 -4.57 13.92
CA ASN A 226 -12.72 -5.66 14.90
C ASN A 226 -11.33 -6.33 15.00
N TRP A 227 -10.64 -6.54 13.89
CA TRP A 227 -9.30 -7.10 13.89
C TRP A 227 -8.28 -6.19 14.58
N TYR A 228 -8.39 -4.89 14.39
CA TYR A 228 -7.54 -3.93 15.07
C TYR A 228 -7.77 -3.95 16.59
N GLU A 229 -9.03 -3.95 17.04
CA GLU A 229 -9.39 -4.04 18.46
C GLU A 229 -8.89 -5.35 19.11
N GLN A 230 -8.85 -6.43 18.34
CA GLN A 230 -8.32 -7.72 18.78
C GLN A 230 -6.78 -7.82 18.70
N GLY A 231 -6.09 -6.80 18.21
CA GLY A 231 -4.64 -6.82 17.98
C GLY A 231 -4.19 -7.80 16.90
N LYS A 232 -5.08 -8.14 15.94
CA LYS A 232 -4.74 -8.98 14.79
C LYS A 232 -3.99 -8.21 13.72
N ILE A 233 -4.37 -6.95 13.50
CA ILE A 233 -3.71 -6.04 12.56
C ILE A 233 -3.22 -4.79 13.28
N ASP A 234 -2.20 -4.15 12.72
CA ASP A 234 -1.56 -2.96 13.28
C ASP A 234 -2.09 -1.66 12.65
N GLY A 235 -2.89 -1.78 11.60
CA GLY A 235 -3.52 -0.67 10.91
C GLY A 235 -4.15 -1.10 9.60
N MET A 236 -4.59 -0.13 8.80
CA MET A 236 -5.14 -0.38 7.47
C MET A 236 -4.64 0.64 6.44
N ILE A 237 -4.71 0.27 5.18
CA ILE A 237 -4.29 1.10 4.06
C ILE A 237 -5.43 1.24 3.06
N LEU A 238 -5.90 2.46 2.82
CA LEU A 238 -6.98 2.76 1.86
C LEU A 238 -6.42 2.87 0.43
N CYS A 239 -6.93 2.14 -0.49
CA CYS A 239 -6.62 2.28 -1.91
C CYS A 239 -7.76 2.98 -2.65
N SER A 240 -7.58 4.16 -3.11
CA SER A 240 -6.45 5.10 -3.09
C SER A 240 -6.96 6.54 -3.33
N ASN A 241 -6.07 7.55 -3.38
CA ASN A 241 -6.45 8.89 -3.84
C ASN A 241 -6.99 8.87 -5.28
N CYS A 242 -6.57 7.89 -6.10
CA CYS A 242 -6.98 7.78 -7.51
C CYS A 242 -8.46 7.47 -7.73
N ILE A 243 -9.21 7.18 -6.67
CA ILE A 243 -10.67 6.96 -6.72
C ILE A 243 -11.44 7.86 -5.74
N ALA A 244 -10.74 8.66 -4.94
CA ALA A 244 -11.35 9.40 -3.84
C ALA A 244 -12.30 10.52 -4.30
N ASP A 245 -12.12 11.06 -5.50
CA ASP A 245 -12.95 12.13 -6.08
C ASP A 245 -13.87 11.66 -7.23
N LEU A 246 -14.09 10.35 -7.36
CA LEU A 246 -14.94 9.79 -8.41
C LEU A 246 -16.44 9.72 -8.06
N GLY A 247 -16.84 10.18 -6.87
CA GLY A 247 -18.23 10.16 -6.40
C GLY A 247 -18.76 8.76 -6.10
N LEU A 248 -17.89 7.86 -5.63
CA LEU A 248 -18.25 6.48 -5.30
C LEU A 248 -18.88 6.40 -3.90
N ASP A 249 -20.03 5.77 -3.76
CA ASP A 249 -20.73 5.58 -2.46
C ASP A 249 -19.83 4.86 -1.44
N THR A 250 -18.99 3.94 -1.87
CA THR A 250 -18.03 3.22 -1.01
C THR A 250 -16.94 4.12 -0.45
N VAL A 251 -16.52 5.13 -1.20
CA VAL A 251 -15.55 6.15 -0.75
C VAL A 251 -16.19 7.06 0.30
N GLU A 252 -17.41 7.57 0.01
CA GLU A 252 -18.13 8.42 0.96
C GLU A 252 -18.44 7.69 2.27
N TYR A 253 -18.86 6.43 2.16
CA TYR A 253 -19.10 5.57 3.34
C TYR A 253 -17.81 5.36 4.15
N THR A 254 -16.69 5.11 3.49
CA THR A 254 -15.39 4.94 4.17
C THR A 254 -14.98 6.19 4.92
N LYS A 255 -15.12 7.37 4.29
CA LYS A 255 -14.89 8.67 4.93
C LYS A 255 -15.77 8.87 6.16
N GLU A 256 -17.07 8.60 6.04
CA GLU A 256 -18.01 8.70 7.16
C GLU A 256 -17.64 7.72 8.29
N TRP A 257 -17.28 6.49 7.97
CA TRP A 257 -16.84 5.48 8.93
C TRP A 257 -15.58 5.94 9.69
N ILE A 258 -14.56 6.46 8.99
CA ILE A 258 -13.35 7.01 9.62
C ILE A 258 -13.66 8.20 10.53
N SER A 259 -14.64 9.03 10.18
CA SER A 259 -15.01 10.20 11.00
C SER A 259 -15.57 9.82 12.37
N LYS A 260 -16.01 8.59 12.55
CA LYS A 260 -16.60 8.05 13.79
C LYS A 260 -15.58 7.32 14.68
N LEU A 261 -14.35 7.09 14.18
CA LEU A 261 -13.22 6.57 14.94
C LEU A 261 -12.58 7.68 15.80
#